data_834c3ca458d9e9173a0f11e58ccb188b
#
_entry.id   834c3ca458d9e9173a0f11e58ccb188b
#
_cell.length_a   1.000
_cell.length_b   1.000
_cell.length_c   1.000
_cell.angle_alpha   90.00
_cell.angle_beta   90.00
_cell.angle_gamma   90.00
#
_symmetry.space_group_name_H-M   'P 1'
#
loop_
_entity.id
_entity.type
_entity.pdbx_description
1 polymer ?
#
loop_
_entity_poly.entity_id
_entity_poly.type
_entity_poly.pdbx_seq_one_letter_code
_entity_poly.pdbx_strand_id
1 'polypeptide(L)'
;QSLCEGLGHGTTEHHDGLRAKDPCATVDRVDGSYEESVAHAAREAERHGWFHLADGAWEGYIDPPALVMEGYTVIADECRDVFAAQGVWPTHVLLQAGVGGLAAAVAARIRDNWPVQPRIVVVEPDEAPCLMQSVAAGEMTTVSGSESNMGRLDCKTPSLIAYEALHQDADTFVVVSDADAEETVALIAGDGFASTPSGAAGLTALRVSPAAIGADAGSRVLTILSEGAVG
;
A
#
# COMPACT_ATOMS: atom_id res chain seq x y z
N GLN A 1 19.15 8.35 -19.08
CA GLN A 1 19.36 8.82 -17.69
C GLN A 1 18.05 8.61 -16.97
N SER A 2 17.96 7.60 -16.12
CA SER A 2 16.78 7.32 -15.31
C SER A 2 16.93 8.06 -13.97
N LEU A 3 16.00 8.93 -13.63
CA LEU A 3 15.83 9.46 -12.30
C LEU A 3 15.00 8.44 -11.50
N CYS A 4 15.59 7.91 -10.44
CA CYS A 4 14.81 7.29 -9.36
C CYS A 4 14.63 8.37 -8.28
N GLU A 5 13.48 9.00 -8.21
CA GLU A 5 13.15 9.89 -7.11
C GLU A 5 12.73 9.05 -5.92
N GLY A 6 13.60 9.01 -4.91
CA GLY A 6 13.24 8.49 -3.60
C GLY A 6 12.52 9.61 -2.83
N LEU A 7 11.21 9.47 -2.64
CA LEU A 7 10.42 10.38 -1.83
C LEU A 7 10.74 10.14 -0.35
N GLY A 8 11.46 11.05 0.27
CA GLY A 8 11.74 11.03 1.70
C GLY A 8 11.02 12.20 2.38
N HIS A 9 10.09 11.90 3.30
CA HIS A 9 9.51 12.90 4.17
C HIS A 9 10.56 13.42 5.16
N GLY A 10 10.71 14.72 5.25
CA GLY A 10 11.63 15.32 6.21
C GLY A 10 10.97 15.49 7.56
N THR A 11 11.55 14.96 8.58
CA THR A 11 11.85 15.41 9.94
C THR A 11 12.15 14.29 10.93
N THR A 12 12.06 13.03 10.56
CA THR A 12 12.62 11.95 11.38
C THR A 12 13.82 11.33 10.70
N GLU A 13 14.86 11.00 11.47
CA GLU A 13 16.13 10.43 11.02
C GLU A 13 15.99 9.02 10.41
N HIS A 14 14.95 8.75 9.65
CA HIS A 14 14.81 7.53 8.91
C HIS A 14 15.37 7.69 7.49
N HIS A 15 16.58 7.23 7.33
CA HIS A 15 17.39 7.24 6.11
C HIS A 15 16.87 6.34 4.97
N ASP A 16 15.57 6.13 4.82
CA ASP A 16 15.01 5.25 3.80
C ASP A 16 15.17 5.79 2.36
N GLY A 17 15.33 7.07 2.18
CA GLY A 17 15.50 7.71 0.87
C GLY A 17 16.85 7.45 0.18
N LEU A 18 17.80 6.76 0.81
CA LEU A 18 19.14 6.57 0.26
C LEU A 18 19.41 5.20 -0.34
N ARG A 19 18.37 4.39 -0.59
CA ARG A 19 18.56 3.09 -1.25
C ARG A 19 18.70 3.15 -2.77
N ALA A 20 18.63 4.31 -3.40
CA ALA A 20 19.09 4.47 -4.79
C ALA A 20 20.62 4.31 -4.83
N LYS A 21 21.07 3.06 -4.69
CA LYS A 21 22.49 2.68 -4.81
C LYS A 21 22.98 2.70 -6.26
N ASP A 22 22.15 3.19 -7.18
CA ASP A 22 22.59 3.42 -8.55
C ASP A 22 23.42 4.70 -8.57
N PRO A 23 24.75 4.60 -8.84
CA PRO A 23 25.62 5.77 -8.91
C PRO A 23 25.24 6.75 -10.04
N CYS A 24 24.28 6.36 -10.89
CA CYS A 24 23.75 7.18 -11.97
C CYS A 24 22.45 7.91 -11.61
N ALA A 25 21.87 7.67 -10.43
CA ALA A 25 20.66 8.34 -9.98
C ALA A 25 21.00 9.61 -9.20
N THR A 26 20.26 10.68 -9.45
CA THR A 26 20.24 11.88 -8.62
C THR A 26 19.03 11.83 -7.70
N VAL A 27 19.24 12.10 -6.42
CA VAL A 27 18.16 12.13 -5.43
C VAL A 27 17.95 13.57 -4.99
N ASP A 28 16.76 14.10 -5.24
CA ASP A 28 16.33 15.39 -4.72
C ASP A 28 15.45 15.20 -3.49
N ARG A 29 15.76 15.92 -2.41
CA ARG A 29 14.91 15.96 -1.21
C ARG A 29 14.00 17.16 -1.28
N VAL A 30 12.72 16.92 -1.07
CA VAL A 30 11.70 17.96 -0.99
C VAL A 30 11.26 18.07 0.47
N ASP A 31 11.41 19.26 1.05
CA ASP A 31 10.87 19.56 2.37
C ASP A 31 9.36 19.80 2.22
N GLY A 32 8.55 18.85 2.69
CA GLY A 32 7.10 18.94 2.57
C GLY A 32 6.39 17.58 2.63
N SER A 33 5.11 17.58 2.25
CA SER A 33 4.28 16.38 2.22
C SER A 33 4.60 15.48 1.01
N TYR A 34 4.05 14.26 1.03
CA TYR A 34 4.11 13.35 -0.11
C TYR A 34 3.56 14.01 -1.38
N GLU A 35 2.42 14.69 -1.29
CA GLU A 35 1.78 15.36 -2.42
C GLU A 35 2.64 16.50 -2.98
N GLU A 36 3.34 17.23 -2.13
CA GLU A 36 4.29 18.27 -2.56
C GLU A 36 5.48 17.68 -3.29
N SER A 37 5.98 16.53 -2.86
CA SER A 37 7.04 15.78 -3.54
C SER A 37 6.59 15.29 -4.92
N VAL A 38 5.39 14.71 -5.03
CA VAL A 38 4.81 14.29 -6.32
C VAL A 38 4.66 15.47 -7.27
N ALA A 39 4.15 16.61 -6.77
CA ALA A 39 4.01 17.82 -7.57
C ALA A 39 5.37 18.41 -8.00
N HIS A 40 6.40 18.30 -7.16
CA HIS A 40 7.76 18.70 -7.52
C HIS A 40 8.30 17.82 -8.65
N ALA A 41 8.21 16.49 -8.50
CA ALA A 41 8.65 15.53 -9.51
C ALA A 41 7.98 15.77 -10.87
N ALA A 42 6.68 16.01 -10.89
CA ALA A 42 5.93 16.31 -12.11
C ALA A 42 6.46 17.59 -12.80
N ARG A 43 6.68 18.66 -12.03
CA ARG A 43 7.23 19.92 -12.59
C ARG A 43 8.64 19.75 -13.15
N GLU A 44 9.53 19.01 -12.47
CA GLU A 44 10.89 18.79 -12.95
C GLU A 44 10.90 17.89 -14.20
N ALA A 45 10.03 16.87 -14.23
CA ALA A 45 9.86 16.03 -15.42
C ALA A 45 9.42 16.87 -16.63
N GLU A 46 8.42 17.73 -16.47
CA GLU A 46 7.94 18.63 -17.55
C GLU A 46 9.07 19.59 -17.99
N ARG A 47 9.76 20.24 -17.05
CA ARG A 47 10.82 21.20 -17.33
C ARG A 47 11.98 20.61 -18.10
N HIS A 48 12.32 19.34 -17.84
CA HIS A 48 13.47 18.66 -18.43
C HIS A 48 13.10 17.69 -19.57
N GLY A 49 11.81 17.51 -19.87
CA GLY A 49 11.34 16.53 -20.83
C GLY A 49 11.59 15.10 -20.42
N TRP A 50 11.56 14.81 -19.10
CA TRP A 50 11.72 13.49 -18.55
C TRP A 50 10.39 12.73 -18.51
N PHE A 51 10.49 11.41 -18.46
CA PHE A 51 9.32 10.60 -18.20
C PHE A 51 9.00 10.65 -16.70
N HIS A 52 7.81 11.16 -16.35
CA HIS A 52 7.32 11.15 -14.98
C HIS A 52 6.75 9.76 -14.66
N LEU A 53 7.22 9.15 -13.58
CA LEU A 53 6.72 7.87 -13.09
C LEU A 53 6.34 8.01 -11.62
N ALA A 54 5.02 8.10 -11.36
CA ALA A 54 4.42 8.04 -10.04
C ALA A 54 3.53 6.81 -9.93
N ASP A 55 3.32 6.32 -8.72
CA ASP A 55 2.47 5.17 -8.42
C ASP A 55 0.99 5.53 -8.24
N GLY A 56 0.69 6.81 -7.96
CA GLY A 56 -0.66 7.34 -7.86
C GLY A 56 -1.19 7.86 -9.19
N ALA A 57 -2.48 7.60 -9.49
CA ALA A 57 -3.19 8.13 -10.65
C ALA A 57 -4.08 9.31 -10.28
N TRP A 58 -4.18 10.27 -11.18
CA TRP A 58 -5.10 11.41 -11.12
C TRP A 58 -5.66 11.72 -12.51
N GLU A 59 -6.60 12.64 -12.59
CA GLU A 59 -7.19 13.04 -13.88
C GLU A 59 -6.12 13.48 -14.89
N GLY A 60 -6.06 12.81 -16.02
CA GLY A 60 -5.05 13.03 -17.07
C GLY A 60 -3.71 12.31 -16.87
N TYR A 61 -3.52 11.59 -15.76
CA TYR A 61 -2.33 10.78 -15.50
C TYR A 61 -2.73 9.39 -14.99
N ILE A 62 -2.97 8.46 -15.89
CA ILE A 62 -3.52 7.12 -15.60
C ILE A 62 -2.59 6.00 -16.07
N ASP A 63 -2.05 6.11 -17.28
CA ASP A 63 -1.32 5.00 -17.92
C ASP A 63 -0.10 4.50 -17.14
N PRO A 64 0.84 5.36 -16.64
CA PRO A 64 1.98 4.87 -15.90
C PRO A 64 1.59 4.18 -14.58
N PRO A 65 0.69 4.73 -13.74
CA PRO A 65 0.21 4.03 -12.55
C PRO A 65 -0.50 2.70 -12.87
N ALA A 66 -1.28 2.64 -13.95
CA ALA A 66 -1.94 1.40 -14.36
C ALA A 66 -0.94 0.29 -14.69
N LEU A 67 0.17 0.61 -15.38
CA LEU A 67 1.24 -0.34 -15.66
C LEU A 67 1.97 -0.82 -14.38
N VAL A 68 2.16 0.07 -13.41
CA VAL A 68 2.69 -0.31 -12.09
C VAL A 68 1.73 -1.29 -11.40
N MET A 69 0.43 -0.99 -11.40
CA MET A 69 -0.60 -1.86 -10.84
C MET A 69 -0.66 -3.22 -11.55
N GLU A 70 -0.54 -3.25 -12.88
CA GLU A 70 -0.47 -4.49 -13.64
C GLU A 70 0.70 -5.38 -13.15
N GLY A 71 1.85 -4.80 -12.84
CA GLY A 71 2.98 -5.51 -12.25
C GLY A 71 2.65 -6.18 -10.91
N TYR A 72 1.82 -5.56 -10.06
CA TYR A 72 1.42 -6.14 -8.78
C TYR A 72 0.45 -7.32 -8.91
N THR A 73 -0.24 -7.52 -10.02
CA THR A 73 -1.16 -8.65 -10.23
C THR A 73 -0.48 -10.01 -10.14
N VAL A 74 0.82 -10.06 -10.40
CA VAL A 74 1.67 -11.27 -10.29
C VAL A 74 1.55 -11.88 -8.88
N ILE A 75 1.43 -11.06 -7.83
CA ILE A 75 1.29 -11.55 -6.45
C ILE A 75 0.05 -12.44 -6.31
N ALA A 76 -1.09 -11.99 -6.85
CA ALA A 76 -2.33 -12.77 -6.79
C ALA A 76 -2.26 -14.04 -7.65
N ASP A 77 -1.59 -14.00 -8.79
CA ASP A 77 -1.43 -15.18 -9.66
C ASP A 77 -0.54 -16.24 -9.01
N GLU A 78 0.59 -15.86 -8.43
CA GLU A 78 1.47 -16.79 -7.72
C GLU A 78 0.79 -17.40 -6.49
N CYS A 79 0.06 -16.59 -5.71
CA CYS A 79 -0.73 -17.09 -4.59
C CYS A 79 -1.82 -18.07 -5.06
N ARG A 80 -2.54 -17.75 -6.15
CA ARG A 80 -3.55 -18.64 -6.74
C ARG A 80 -2.96 -20.01 -7.07
N ASP A 81 -1.81 -20.05 -7.71
CA ASP A 81 -1.18 -21.31 -8.15
C ASP A 81 -0.78 -22.18 -6.95
N VAL A 82 -0.28 -21.56 -5.87
CA VAL A 82 0.01 -22.25 -4.62
C VAL A 82 -1.25 -22.80 -3.96
N PHE A 83 -2.31 -21.98 -3.82
CA PHE A 83 -3.55 -22.42 -3.19
C PHE A 83 -4.28 -23.48 -4.01
N ALA A 84 -4.26 -23.38 -5.35
CA ALA A 84 -4.81 -24.39 -6.24
C ALA A 84 -4.08 -25.74 -6.09
N ALA A 85 -2.76 -25.73 -6.02
CA ALA A 85 -1.96 -26.94 -5.81
C ALA A 85 -2.21 -27.59 -4.45
N GLN A 86 -2.46 -26.79 -3.41
CA GLN A 86 -2.72 -27.29 -2.06
C GLN A 86 -4.19 -27.67 -1.84
N GLY A 87 -5.11 -27.20 -2.68
CA GLY A 87 -6.57 -27.38 -2.49
C GLY A 87 -7.11 -26.61 -1.29
N VAL A 88 -6.38 -25.63 -0.76
CA VAL A 88 -6.75 -24.84 0.42
C VAL A 88 -6.68 -23.36 0.07
N TRP A 89 -7.81 -22.68 0.21
CA TRP A 89 -7.97 -21.26 -0.14
C TRP A 89 -8.13 -20.40 1.10
N PRO A 90 -7.63 -19.17 1.10
CA PRO A 90 -7.89 -18.22 2.18
C PRO A 90 -9.37 -17.82 2.21
N THR A 91 -9.86 -17.58 3.41
CA THR A 91 -11.19 -17.00 3.64
C THR A 91 -11.16 -15.48 3.66
N HIS A 92 -9.99 -14.92 3.99
CA HIS A 92 -9.75 -13.48 4.08
C HIS A 92 -8.40 -13.16 3.45
N VAL A 93 -8.32 -12.02 2.77
CA VAL A 93 -7.09 -11.42 2.27
C VAL A 93 -7.02 -9.99 2.78
N LEU A 94 -5.96 -9.66 3.51
CA LEU A 94 -5.75 -8.36 4.10
C LEU A 94 -4.65 -7.63 3.30
N LEU A 95 -4.99 -6.48 2.76
CA LEU A 95 -4.16 -5.70 1.86
C LEU A 95 -3.91 -4.32 2.44
N GLN A 96 -2.69 -4.01 2.81
CA GLN A 96 -2.31 -2.67 3.26
C GLN A 96 -2.32 -1.69 2.09
N ALA A 97 -2.72 -0.46 2.37
CA ALA A 97 -2.86 0.59 1.36
C ALA A 97 -2.40 1.97 1.86
N GLY A 98 -1.59 2.64 1.05
CA GLY A 98 -1.42 4.08 1.04
C GLY A 98 -2.31 4.68 -0.06
N VAL A 99 -1.77 5.08 -1.20
CA VAL A 99 -2.59 5.49 -2.37
C VAL A 99 -3.46 4.37 -2.94
N GLY A 100 -3.18 3.10 -2.60
CA GLY A 100 -4.02 1.95 -2.88
C GLY A 100 -3.61 1.09 -4.07
N GLY A 101 -2.58 1.43 -4.83
CA GLY A 101 -2.24 0.75 -6.08
C GLY A 101 -2.00 -0.75 -5.94
N LEU A 102 -1.19 -1.19 -4.95
CA LEU A 102 -0.96 -2.61 -4.68
C LEU A 102 -2.26 -3.32 -4.26
N ALA A 103 -2.98 -2.74 -3.32
CA ALA A 103 -4.21 -3.33 -2.80
C ALA A 103 -5.26 -3.50 -3.90
N ALA A 104 -5.44 -2.48 -4.74
CA ALA A 104 -6.38 -2.50 -5.85
C ALA A 104 -6.02 -3.55 -6.91
N ALA A 105 -4.74 -3.62 -7.29
CA ALA A 105 -4.27 -4.58 -8.28
C ALA A 105 -4.47 -6.04 -7.82
N VAL A 106 -4.10 -6.32 -6.56
CA VAL A 106 -4.27 -7.66 -5.98
C VAL A 106 -5.76 -8.00 -5.82
N ALA A 107 -6.58 -7.06 -5.31
CA ALA A 107 -8.02 -7.25 -5.15
C ALA A 107 -8.70 -7.55 -6.49
N ALA A 108 -8.51 -6.71 -7.49
CA ALA A 108 -9.10 -6.89 -8.82
C ALA A 108 -8.68 -8.24 -9.44
N ARG A 109 -7.40 -8.60 -9.31
CA ARG A 109 -6.92 -9.88 -9.84
C ARG A 109 -7.50 -11.08 -9.11
N ILE A 110 -7.72 -11.00 -7.80
CA ILE A 110 -8.44 -12.03 -7.03
C ILE A 110 -9.87 -12.15 -7.53
N ARG A 111 -10.60 -11.04 -7.68
CA ARG A 111 -11.99 -11.03 -8.16
C ARG A 111 -12.13 -11.65 -9.55
N ASP A 112 -11.21 -11.33 -10.45
CA ASP A 112 -11.22 -11.83 -11.82
C ASP A 112 -10.85 -13.32 -11.92
N ASN A 113 -9.90 -13.82 -11.12
CA ASN A 113 -9.16 -15.02 -11.46
C ASN A 113 -9.17 -16.13 -10.39
N TRP A 114 -9.59 -15.87 -9.15
CA TRP A 114 -9.64 -16.92 -8.14
C TRP A 114 -10.99 -17.66 -8.14
N PRO A 115 -10.98 -19.01 -8.17
CA PRO A 115 -12.23 -19.80 -8.18
C PRO A 115 -12.95 -19.77 -6.83
N VAL A 116 -12.25 -19.44 -5.73
CA VAL A 116 -12.81 -19.26 -4.39
C VAL A 116 -12.56 -17.83 -3.97
N GLN A 117 -13.64 -17.09 -3.74
CA GLN A 117 -13.58 -15.68 -3.43
C GLN A 117 -13.42 -15.46 -1.92
N PRO A 118 -12.31 -14.88 -1.46
CA PRO A 118 -12.12 -14.50 -0.07
C PRO A 118 -12.81 -13.16 0.23
N ARG A 119 -13.00 -12.87 1.51
CA ARG A 119 -13.26 -11.50 1.95
C ARG A 119 -12.01 -10.67 1.80
N ILE A 120 -12.09 -9.56 1.07
CA ILE A 120 -10.99 -8.63 0.85
C ILE A 120 -11.11 -7.46 1.81
N VAL A 121 -10.08 -7.27 2.62
CA VAL A 121 -10.00 -6.24 3.64
C VAL A 121 -8.84 -5.29 3.31
N VAL A 122 -9.14 -4.02 3.15
CA VAL A 122 -8.13 -2.96 2.97
C VAL A 122 -7.75 -2.41 4.34
N VAL A 123 -6.45 -2.25 4.58
CA VAL A 123 -5.90 -1.80 5.86
C VAL A 123 -5.10 -0.52 5.64
N GLU A 124 -5.46 0.54 6.35
CA GLU A 124 -4.83 1.86 6.27
C GLU A 124 -4.36 2.32 7.66
N PRO A 125 -3.39 3.26 7.74
CA PRO A 125 -3.10 3.97 8.99
C PRO A 125 -4.33 4.78 9.45
N ASP A 126 -4.58 4.84 10.75
CA ASP A 126 -5.65 5.66 11.32
C ASP A 126 -5.44 7.17 11.08
N GLU A 127 -4.19 7.60 10.90
CA GLU A 127 -3.83 8.98 10.53
C GLU A 127 -3.99 9.29 9.03
N ALA A 128 -4.14 8.26 8.18
CA ALA A 128 -4.22 8.43 6.72
C ALA A 128 -5.27 7.49 6.06
N PRO A 129 -6.54 7.47 6.50
CA PRO A 129 -7.56 6.55 5.98
C PRO A 129 -8.23 7.10 4.72
N CYS A 130 -7.44 7.45 3.69
CA CYS A 130 -7.94 8.17 2.52
C CYS A 130 -8.88 7.34 1.64
N LEU A 131 -8.61 6.05 1.49
CA LEU A 131 -9.49 5.14 0.73
C LEU A 131 -10.78 4.84 1.48
N MET A 132 -10.69 4.52 2.78
CA MET A 132 -11.87 4.27 3.60
C MET A 132 -12.82 5.47 3.61
N GLN A 133 -12.30 6.68 3.79
CA GLN A 133 -13.11 7.89 3.80
C GLN A 133 -13.69 8.20 2.41
N SER A 134 -12.91 8.00 1.35
CA SER A 134 -13.38 8.21 -0.03
C SER A 134 -14.51 7.24 -0.40
N VAL A 135 -14.36 5.95 -0.05
CA VAL A 135 -15.42 4.95 -0.30
C VAL A 135 -16.67 5.25 0.52
N ALA A 136 -16.52 5.65 1.78
CA ALA A 136 -17.65 6.04 2.62
C ALA A 136 -18.36 7.30 2.13
N ALA A 137 -17.64 8.25 1.56
CA ALA A 137 -18.19 9.48 0.97
C ALA A 137 -18.81 9.24 -0.43
N GLY A 138 -18.42 8.17 -1.13
CA GLY A 138 -18.79 7.93 -2.52
C GLY A 138 -18.05 8.82 -3.53
N GLU A 139 -17.01 9.51 -3.10
CA GLU A 139 -16.16 10.37 -3.92
C GLU A 139 -14.74 10.42 -3.36
N MET A 140 -13.76 10.72 -4.21
CA MET A 140 -12.38 10.90 -3.77
C MET A 140 -12.26 12.04 -2.77
N THR A 141 -11.69 11.75 -1.60
CA THR A 141 -11.55 12.69 -0.50
C THR A 141 -10.09 12.75 -0.03
N THR A 142 -9.56 13.96 0.13
CA THR A 142 -8.29 14.18 0.80
C THR A 142 -8.52 14.27 2.30
N VAL A 143 -7.86 13.42 3.06
CA VAL A 143 -7.97 13.40 4.52
C VAL A 143 -6.92 14.30 5.16
N SER A 144 -7.19 14.71 6.40
CA SER A 144 -6.23 15.38 7.27
C SER A 144 -5.88 14.46 8.43
N GLY A 145 -4.62 14.42 8.81
CA GLY A 145 -4.13 13.64 9.95
C GLY A 145 -2.67 14.01 10.22
N SER A 146 -2.14 13.54 11.34
CA SER A 146 -0.73 13.63 11.66
C SER A 146 0.10 12.75 10.72
N GLU A 147 1.40 12.88 10.76
CA GLU A 147 2.30 11.97 10.07
C GLU A 147 2.27 10.60 10.78
N SER A 148 2.16 9.52 9.99
CA SER A 148 2.20 8.14 10.48
C SER A 148 3.60 7.54 10.33
N ASN A 149 4.02 6.69 11.28
CA ASN A 149 5.25 5.92 11.16
C ASN A 149 5.16 4.81 10.10
N MET A 150 3.96 4.50 9.62
CA MET A 150 3.73 3.68 8.43
C MET A 150 3.96 4.52 7.17
N GLY A 151 5.15 5.10 7.02
CA GLY A 151 5.46 6.14 6.03
C GLY A 151 5.21 5.77 4.56
N ARG A 152 5.17 4.46 4.22
CA ARG A 152 4.80 4.00 2.88
C ARG A 152 3.29 3.97 2.64
N LEU A 153 2.52 4.11 3.71
CA LEU A 153 1.05 4.11 3.69
C LEU A 153 0.49 5.48 4.09
N ASP A 154 1.33 6.43 4.51
CA ASP A 154 0.92 7.77 4.94
C ASP A 154 0.57 8.67 3.74
N CYS A 155 -0.51 8.34 3.07
CA CYS A 155 -1.02 9.04 1.90
C CYS A 155 -2.38 9.66 2.22
N LYS A 156 -2.50 10.96 1.98
CA LYS A 156 -3.72 11.70 2.35
C LYS A 156 -4.76 11.71 1.21
N THR A 157 -4.35 11.41 0.00
CA THR A 157 -5.22 11.36 -1.18
C THR A 157 -5.04 10.03 -1.91
N PRO A 158 -6.11 9.29 -2.23
CA PRO A 158 -5.99 8.01 -2.92
C PRO A 158 -5.63 8.19 -4.40
N SER A 159 -5.07 7.16 -5.01
CA SER A 159 -4.97 7.05 -6.46
C SER A 159 -6.37 6.87 -7.06
N LEU A 160 -6.69 7.62 -8.13
CA LEU A 160 -7.99 7.58 -8.79
C LEU A 160 -8.39 6.15 -9.18
N ILE A 161 -7.54 5.45 -9.91
CA ILE A 161 -7.84 4.09 -10.39
C ILE A 161 -7.87 3.06 -9.26
N ALA A 162 -7.11 3.29 -8.17
CA ALA A 162 -7.17 2.44 -6.99
C ALA A 162 -8.49 2.64 -6.22
N TYR A 163 -8.95 3.88 -6.06
CA TYR A 163 -10.24 4.19 -5.48
C TYR A 163 -11.39 3.51 -6.26
N GLU A 164 -11.41 3.67 -7.58
CA GLU A 164 -12.45 3.08 -8.44
C GLU A 164 -12.49 1.55 -8.32
N ALA A 165 -11.33 0.89 -8.33
CA ALA A 165 -11.25 -0.56 -8.21
C ALA A 165 -11.65 -1.03 -6.80
N LEU A 166 -11.10 -0.43 -5.74
CA LEU A 166 -11.37 -0.86 -4.37
C LEU A 166 -12.79 -0.54 -3.90
N HIS A 167 -13.42 0.51 -4.46
CA HIS A 167 -14.85 0.77 -4.23
C HIS A 167 -15.73 -0.41 -4.67
N GLN A 168 -15.30 -1.17 -5.68
CA GLN A 168 -16.03 -2.31 -6.21
C GLN A 168 -15.58 -3.65 -5.58
N ASP A 169 -14.28 -3.81 -5.36
CA ASP A 169 -13.66 -5.10 -5.10
C ASP A 169 -13.38 -5.37 -3.61
N ALA A 170 -13.28 -4.35 -2.77
CA ALA A 170 -13.06 -4.50 -1.35
C ALA A 170 -14.37 -4.73 -0.58
N ASP A 171 -14.36 -5.66 0.38
CA ASP A 171 -15.53 -5.93 1.23
C ASP A 171 -15.53 -5.09 2.51
N THR A 172 -14.35 -4.67 2.97
CA THR A 172 -14.19 -3.97 4.26
C THR A 172 -12.93 -3.11 4.24
N PHE A 173 -13.01 -1.99 4.92
CA PHE A 173 -11.86 -1.12 5.22
C PHE A 173 -11.70 -1.05 6.73
N VAL A 174 -10.47 -1.14 7.21
CA VAL A 174 -10.12 -1.01 8.62
C VAL A 174 -8.89 -0.14 8.78
N VAL A 175 -8.74 0.47 9.95
CA VAL A 175 -7.55 1.25 10.29
C VAL A 175 -6.77 0.59 11.42
N VAL A 176 -5.47 0.85 11.44
CA VAL A 176 -4.56 0.43 12.50
C VAL A 176 -3.74 1.63 12.99
N SER A 177 -3.40 1.64 14.26
CA SER A 177 -2.57 2.69 14.84
C SER A 177 -1.08 2.40 14.63
N ASP A 178 -0.27 3.45 14.68
CA ASP A 178 1.19 3.36 14.65
C ASP A 178 1.73 2.46 15.78
N ALA A 179 1.19 2.61 16.99
CA ALA A 179 1.61 1.82 18.14
C ALA A 179 1.32 0.32 17.95
N ASP A 180 0.17 -0.02 17.39
CA ASP A 180 -0.18 -1.42 17.11
C ASP A 180 0.70 -2.01 16.01
N ALA A 181 1.07 -1.22 15.00
CA ALA A 181 1.95 -1.64 13.92
C ALA A 181 3.38 -1.90 14.44
N GLU A 182 3.93 -1.02 15.28
CA GLU A 182 5.23 -1.21 15.93
C GLU A 182 5.25 -2.47 16.80
N GLU A 183 4.22 -2.67 17.63
CA GLU A 183 4.11 -3.86 18.46
C GLU A 183 4.05 -5.14 17.61
N THR A 184 3.32 -5.12 16.49
CA THR A 184 3.25 -6.26 15.57
C THR A 184 4.61 -6.57 14.97
N VAL A 185 5.35 -5.56 14.51
CA VAL A 185 6.72 -5.73 14.00
C VAL A 185 7.63 -6.35 15.05
N ALA A 186 7.58 -5.88 16.30
CA ALA A 186 8.38 -6.43 17.39
C ALA A 186 8.03 -7.90 17.68
N LEU A 187 6.75 -8.27 17.63
CA LEU A 187 6.30 -9.64 17.83
C LEU A 187 6.81 -10.58 16.75
N ILE A 188 6.62 -10.22 15.45
CA ILE A 188 7.02 -11.11 14.36
C ILE A 188 8.54 -11.21 14.20
N ALA A 189 9.29 -10.21 14.67
CA ALA A 189 10.75 -10.28 14.72
C ALA A 189 11.22 -11.42 15.64
N GLY A 190 10.50 -11.69 16.73
CA GLY A 190 10.72 -12.83 17.61
C GLY A 190 10.54 -14.19 16.93
N ASP A 191 9.70 -14.26 15.91
CA ASP A 191 9.45 -15.44 15.09
C ASP A 191 10.35 -15.52 13.84
N GLY A 192 11.29 -14.59 13.70
CA GLY A 192 12.27 -14.55 12.60
C GLY A 192 11.79 -13.83 11.34
N PHE A 193 10.66 -13.12 11.39
CA PHE A 193 10.18 -12.29 10.30
C PHE A 193 10.59 -10.84 10.51
N ALA A 194 11.32 -10.30 9.55
CA ALA A 194 11.69 -8.89 9.55
C ALA A 194 10.73 -8.09 8.68
N SER A 195 10.19 -6.99 9.20
CA SER A 195 9.30 -6.09 8.45
C SER A 195 9.38 -4.66 9.00
N THR A 196 8.62 -3.77 8.40
CA THR A 196 8.36 -2.40 8.88
C THR A 196 6.91 -2.27 9.34
N PRO A 197 6.53 -1.19 10.04
CA PRO A 197 5.12 -0.90 10.33
C PRO A 197 4.23 -0.92 9.07
N SER A 198 4.68 -0.30 7.97
CA SER A 198 3.98 -0.32 6.69
C SER A 198 3.81 -1.74 6.14
N GLY A 199 4.89 -2.54 6.13
CA GLY A 199 4.88 -3.90 5.60
C GLY A 199 4.05 -4.88 6.42
N ALA A 200 3.85 -4.61 7.71
CA ALA A 200 3.12 -5.46 8.64
C ALA A 200 1.67 -5.01 8.90
N ALA A 201 1.19 -3.92 8.31
CA ALA A 201 -0.12 -3.33 8.62
C ALA A 201 -1.29 -4.32 8.42
N GLY A 202 -1.25 -5.15 7.38
CA GLY A 202 -2.25 -6.21 7.17
C GLY A 202 -2.29 -7.21 8.33
N LEU A 203 -1.12 -7.66 8.81
CA LEU A 203 -1.03 -8.56 9.96
C LEU A 203 -1.44 -7.85 11.27
N THR A 204 -1.15 -6.55 11.38
CA THR A 204 -1.59 -5.73 12.51
C THR A 204 -3.10 -5.74 12.63
N ALA A 205 -3.83 -5.52 11.53
CA ALA A 205 -5.29 -5.56 11.54
C ALA A 205 -5.85 -6.93 11.99
N LEU A 206 -5.23 -8.03 11.59
CA LEU A 206 -5.60 -9.36 12.07
C LEU A 206 -5.40 -9.49 13.59
N ARG A 207 -4.32 -8.96 14.12
CA ARG A 207 -3.98 -9.04 15.55
C ARG A 207 -4.94 -8.22 16.42
N VAL A 208 -5.21 -6.97 16.03
CA VAL A 208 -5.93 -6.02 16.90
C VAL A 208 -7.42 -5.92 16.62
N SER A 209 -7.87 -6.27 15.43
CA SER A 209 -9.25 -6.07 15.00
C SER A 209 -9.87 -7.29 14.29
N PRO A 210 -9.67 -8.54 14.79
CA PRO A 210 -10.17 -9.74 14.11
C PRO A 210 -11.70 -9.71 13.89
N ALA A 211 -12.44 -9.15 14.83
CA ALA A 211 -13.90 -9.01 14.69
C ALA A 211 -14.29 -8.01 13.60
N ALA A 212 -13.57 -6.90 13.45
CA ALA A 212 -13.87 -5.90 12.41
C ALA A 212 -13.62 -6.45 11.01
N ILE A 213 -12.61 -7.30 10.83
CA ILE A 213 -12.35 -7.96 9.56
C ILE A 213 -13.25 -9.18 9.31
N GLY A 214 -14.01 -9.61 10.33
CA GLY A 214 -14.90 -10.78 10.27
C GLY A 214 -14.17 -12.11 10.40
N ALA A 215 -12.95 -12.13 10.95
CA ALA A 215 -12.17 -13.34 11.16
C ALA A 215 -12.50 -14.01 12.51
N ASP A 216 -12.49 -15.34 12.48
CA ASP A 216 -12.69 -16.21 13.64
C ASP A 216 -11.66 -17.35 13.67
N ALA A 217 -11.79 -18.27 14.64
CA ALA A 217 -10.87 -19.40 14.79
C ALA A 217 -10.84 -20.37 13.59
N GLY A 218 -11.85 -20.34 12.73
CA GLY A 218 -11.92 -21.16 11.49
C GLY A 218 -11.37 -20.43 10.27
N SER A 219 -11.02 -19.16 10.39
CA SER A 219 -10.56 -18.35 9.28
C SER A 219 -9.14 -18.72 8.85
N ARG A 220 -8.92 -18.68 7.55
CA ARG A 220 -7.58 -18.76 6.93
C ARG A 220 -7.30 -17.40 6.31
N VAL A 221 -6.32 -16.71 6.85
CA VAL A 221 -6.04 -15.32 6.49
C VAL A 221 -4.73 -15.25 5.71
N LEU A 222 -4.77 -14.63 4.54
CA LEU A 222 -3.60 -14.23 3.80
C LEU A 222 -3.26 -12.77 4.13
N THR A 223 -2.04 -12.52 4.55
CA THR A 223 -1.44 -11.19 4.64
C THR A 223 -0.15 -11.15 3.83
N ILE A 224 0.24 -9.97 3.38
CA ILE A 224 1.47 -9.76 2.61
C ILE A 224 2.42 -8.95 3.48
N LEU A 225 3.58 -9.51 3.82
CA LEU A 225 4.68 -8.73 4.37
C LEU A 225 5.44 -8.11 3.21
N SER A 226 5.07 -6.88 2.84
CA SER A 226 5.55 -6.23 1.63
C SER A 226 6.95 -5.60 1.75
N GLU A 227 7.50 -5.56 2.96
CA GLU A 227 8.81 -4.97 3.25
C GLU A 227 9.63 -5.89 4.17
N GLY A 228 10.95 -5.89 3.97
CA GLY A 228 11.91 -6.47 4.90
C GLY A 228 12.35 -5.48 5.98
N ALA A 229 13.28 -5.89 6.84
CA ALA A 229 13.91 -4.97 7.79
C ALA A 229 14.59 -3.83 7.05
N VAL A 230 14.40 -2.63 7.53
CA VAL A 230 15.17 -1.46 7.11
C VAL A 230 16.51 -1.53 7.83
N GLY A 231 17.60 -1.64 7.08
CA GLY A 231 18.96 -1.67 7.60
C GLY A 231 19.64 -0.32 7.48
#